data_dba4373ac0da33ad1eb6157670e4b67e
#
_entry.id   dba4373ac0da33ad1eb6157670e4b67e
#
_cell.length_a   1.000
_cell.length_b   1.000
_cell.length_c   1.000
_cell.angle_alpha   90.00
_cell.angle_beta   90.00
_cell.angle_gamma   90.00
#
_symmetry.space_group_name_H-M   'P 1'
#
loop_
_entity.id
_entity.type
_entity.pdbx_description
1 polymer ?
#
loop_
_entity_poly.entity_id
_entity_poly.type
_entity_poly.pdbx_seq_one_letter_code
_entity_poly.pdbx_strand_id
1 'polypeptide(L)' 'MDFDKFAMLKATVRQLQTVSVPYVKSILSVDEKEAEEMINKLIQAGMVEPFPFDGINYKVRK' A
#
# COMPACT_ATOMS: atom_id res chain seq x y z
N MET A 1 7.93 -17.58 13.67
CA MET A 1 6.67 -17.24 12.99
C MET A 1 6.94 -16.16 11.96
N ASP A 2 6.61 -16.43 10.71
CA ASP A 2 6.86 -15.47 9.67
C ASP A 2 5.89 -14.30 9.75
N PHE A 3 6.45 -13.11 9.66
CA PHE A 3 5.66 -11.90 9.71
C PHE A 3 5.13 -11.58 8.32
N ASP A 4 3.82 -11.52 8.17
CA ASP A 4 3.22 -11.21 6.88
C ASP A 4 3.13 -9.69 6.70
N LYS A 5 4.07 -9.15 5.94
CA LYS A 5 4.14 -7.71 5.68
C LYS A 5 2.89 -7.20 4.98
N PHE A 6 2.32 -8.02 4.09
CA PHE A 6 1.11 -7.59 3.38
C PHE A 6 -0.09 -7.51 4.32
N ALA A 7 -0.21 -8.45 5.24
CA ALA A 7 -1.30 -8.40 6.23
C ALA A 7 -1.19 -7.16 7.10
N MET A 8 0.03 -6.82 7.53
CA MET A 8 0.26 -5.61 8.30
C MET A 8 -0.09 -4.36 7.49
N LEU A 9 0.30 -4.35 6.21
CA LEU A 9 0.01 -3.23 5.34
C LEU A 9 -1.50 -3.05 5.16
N LYS A 10 -2.25 -4.13 4.97
CA LYS A 10 -3.70 -4.05 4.84
C LYS A 10 -4.33 -3.44 6.08
N ALA A 11 -3.90 -3.87 7.25
CA ALA A 11 -4.43 -3.33 8.51
C ALA A 11 -4.12 -1.84 8.64
N THR A 12 -2.91 -1.43 8.26
CA THR A 12 -2.51 -0.03 8.31
C THR A 12 -3.31 0.81 7.30
N VAL A 13 -3.44 0.33 6.07
CA VAL A 13 -4.12 1.06 5.01
C VAL A 13 -5.60 1.31 5.34
N ARG A 14 -6.23 0.38 6.04
CA ARG A 14 -7.63 0.57 6.44
C ARG A 14 -7.85 1.81 7.30
N GLN A 15 -6.80 2.27 7.97
CA GLN A 15 -6.88 3.45 8.82
C GLN A 15 -6.42 4.71 8.11
N LEU A 16 -5.95 4.58 6.88
CA LEU A 16 -5.45 5.71 6.10
C LEU A 16 -6.47 6.15 5.07
N GLN A 17 -6.35 7.40 4.62
CA GLN A 17 -7.13 7.89 3.50
C GLN A 17 -6.37 7.78 2.19
N THR A 18 -5.04 7.81 2.27
CA THR A 18 -4.17 7.67 1.10
C THR A 18 -2.97 6.80 1.46
N VAL A 19 -2.35 6.23 0.43
CA VAL A 19 -1.12 5.44 0.60
C VAL A 19 -0.23 5.71 -0.62
N SER A 20 1.08 5.67 -0.41
CA SER A 20 2.04 5.91 -1.48
C SER A 20 3.17 4.88 -1.42
N VAL A 21 3.90 4.73 -2.54
CA VAL A 21 5.07 3.85 -2.59
C VAL A 21 6.12 4.24 -1.55
N PRO A 22 6.51 5.53 -1.45
CA PRO A 22 7.48 5.93 -0.40
C PRO A 22 7.01 5.60 1.01
N TYR A 23 5.73 5.73 1.28
CA TYR A 23 5.18 5.41 2.59
C TYR A 23 5.34 3.92 2.89
N VAL A 24 4.98 3.07 1.93
CA VAL A 24 5.11 1.61 2.10
C VAL A 24 6.57 1.21 2.30
N LYS A 25 7.48 1.82 1.52
CA LYS A 25 8.91 1.57 1.71
C LYS A 25 9.35 1.86 3.13
N SER A 26 8.88 2.96 3.68
CA SER A 26 9.28 3.40 5.01
C SER A 26 8.73 2.49 6.10
N ILE A 27 7.42 2.21 6.08
CA ILE A 27 6.80 1.46 7.18
C ILE A 27 7.15 -0.03 7.18
N LEU A 28 7.41 -0.60 6.00
CA LEU A 28 7.71 -2.02 5.89
C LEU A 28 9.19 -2.30 5.69
N SER A 29 10.01 -1.26 5.55
CA SER A 29 11.44 -1.40 5.28
C SER A 29 11.72 -2.28 4.08
N VAL A 30 10.99 -2.04 2.99
CA VAL A 30 11.14 -2.76 1.73
C VAL A 30 11.68 -1.83 0.66
N ASP A 31 12.17 -2.39 -0.46
CA ASP A 31 12.64 -1.56 -1.57
C ASP A 31 11.46 -1.06 -2.40
N GLU A 32 11.76 -0.20 -3.38
CA GLU A 32 10.74 0.42 -4.21
C GLU A 32 9.95 -0.61 -5.00
N LYS A 33 10.64 -1.59 -5.57
CA LYS A 33 9.99 -2.63 -6.37
C LYS A 33 9.00 -3.43 -5.53
N GLU A 34 9.41 -3.82 -4.33
CA GLU A 34 8.53 -4.57 -3.45
C GLU A 34 7.36 -3.72 -2.98
N ALA A 35 7.61 -2.44 -2.70
CA ALA A 35 6.54 -1.52 -2.31
C ALA A 35 5.52 -1.36 -3.43
N GLU A 36 5.97 -1.25 -4.68
CA GLU A 36 5.07 -1.17 -5.82
C GLU A 36 4.24 -2.44 -5.98
N GLU A 37 4.84 -3.60 -5.78
CA GLU A 37 4.12 -4.87 -5.84
C GLU A 37 3.07 -4.94 -4.74
N MET A 38 3.38 -4.45 -3.55
CA MET A 38 2.42 -4.41 -2.44
C MET A 38 1.22 -3.53 -2.78
N ILE A 39 1.47 -2.36 -3.37
CA ILE A 39 0.39 -1.47 -3.77
C ILE A 39 -0.46 -2.11 -4.86
N ASN A 40 0.17 -2.80 -5.83
CA ASN A 40 -0.58 -3.52 -6.85
C ASN A 40 -1.49 -4.58 -6.25
N LYS A 41 -1.03 -5.29 -5.23
CA LYS A 41 -1.86 -6.26 -4.53
C LYS A 41 -3.05 -5.58 -3.85
N LEU A 42 -2.84 -4.41 -3.27
CA LEU A 42 -3.93 -3.65 -2.66
C LEU A 42 -4.96 -3.23 -3.71
N ILE A 43 -4.50 -2.83 -4.88
CA ILE A 43 -5.39 -2.47 -6.00
C ILE A 43 -6.21 -3.68 -6.42
N GLN A 44 -5.57 -4.84 -6.58
CA GLN A 44 -6.26 -6.06 -6.98
C GLN A 44 -7.26 -6.52 -5.93
N ALA A 45 -6.99 -6.24 -4.66
CA ALA A 45 -7.90 -6.56 -3.58
C ALA A 45 -9.05 -5.56 -3.44
N GLY A 46 -9.04 -4.49 -4.23
CA GLY A 46 -10.09 -3.47 -4.19
C GLY A 46 -9.99 -2.53 -3.00
N MET A 47 -8.85 -2.50 -2.33
CA MET A 47 -8.66 -1.64 -1.17
C MET A 47 -8.19 -0.24 -1.52
N VAL A 48 -7.64 -0.06 -2.70
CA VAL A 48 -7.02 1.18 -3.15
C VAL A 48 -7.41 1.45 -4.59
N GLU A 49 -7.58 2.71 -4.95
CA GLU A 49 -7.87 3.09 -6.34
C GLU A 49 -6.71 2.70 -7.26
N PRO A 50 -6.98 2.33 -8.52
CA PRO A 50 -5.94 1.82 -9.42
C PRO A 50 -4.94 2.88 -9.91
N PHE A 51 -5.28 4.15 -9.78
CA PHE A 51 -4.41 5.24 -10.23
C PHE A 51 -4.25 6.27 -9.12
N PRO A 52 -3.02 6.80 -8.94
CA PRO A 52 -2.82 7.85 -7.94
C PRO A 52 -3.50 9.14 -8.39
N PHE A 53 -4.11 9.85 -7.44
CA PHE A 53 -4.86 11.06 -7.78
C PHE A 53 -3.94 12.27 -8.04
N ASP A 54 -2.70 12.23 -7.53
CA ASP A 54 -1.73 13.31 -7.73
C ASP A 54 -0.42 12.82 -8.34
N GLY A 55 -0.41 11.58 -8.85
CA GLY A 55 0.79 10.96 -9.39
C GLY A 55 1.63 10.20 -8.39
N ILE A 56 1.34 10.35 -7.10
CA ILE A 56 2.12 9.71 -6.04
C ILE A 56 1.23 8.98 -5.05
N ASN A 57 0.15 9.63 -4.59
CA ASN A 57 -0.70 9.09 -3.53
C ASN A 57 -1.93 8.40 -4.10
N TYR A 58 -2.13 7.16 -3.71
CA TYR A 58 -3.32 6.38 -4.08
C TYR A 58 -4.39 6.59 -3.02
N LYS A 59 -5.63 6.76 -3.46
CA LYS A 59 -6.75 6.94 -2.54
C LYS A 59 -7.21 5.58 -2.03
N VAL A 60 -7.38 5.48 -0.72
CA VAL A 60 -7.87 4.25 -0.08
C VAL A 60 -9.39 4.20 -0.20
N ARG A 61 -9.90 3.07 -0.64
CA ARG A 61 -11.35 2.84 -0.72
C ARG A 61 -11.88 2.46 0.65
N LYS A 62 -13.00 3.04 1.01
CA LYS A 62 -13.67 2.73 2.27
C LYS A 62 -14.91 1.90 2.02
#